data_d3867f83a9c45202e2e9945c1d913ed5
#
_entry.id   d3867f83a9c45202e2e9945c1d913ed5
#
_cell.length_a   1.000
_cell.length_b   1.000
_cell.length_c   1.000
_cell.angle_alpha   90.00
_cell.angle_beta   90.00
_cell.angle_gamma   90.00
#
_symmetry.space_group_name_H-M   'P 1'
#
loop_
_entity.id
_entity.type
_entity.pdbx_description
1 polymer ?
#
loop_
_entity_poly.entity_id
_entity_poly.type
_entity_poly.pdbx_seq_one_letter_code
_entity_poly.pdbx_strand_id
1 'polypeptide(L)'
;GIITGDRVNGAARWMTFFGIQFQPSELAKMAVIIVTAFILSKFQEEDGANPKAFKYIMWIIGIVFILIAPENGSTAALLAGVVFLMMLIGRIPWKLIGKLVGTVGLALTLLIGVIVAIPPSVYENVPGTHRFSTWQSRIKGFAEDKGAVPAAKFDIDKDAQIAHANIAIATSNVIGKMPGNSVQRDFLSQAFSDFIFAIVIEELGLLGGAFIVMLYLWLLIRAGRIAKRCDKHFPAFLVMGIALLLVSQAMLNMMVAVGLFPVTGQPLPLISKG
;
A
#
# COMPACT_ATOMS: atom_id res chain seq x y z
N GLY A 1 0.82 -18.93 6.44
CA GLY A 1 -0.28 -18.09 6.81
C GLY A 1 -1.64 -18.74 6.60
N ILE A 2 -1.94 -19.27 5.42
CA ILE A 2 -3.25 -19.83 5.09
C ILE A 2 -3.57 -21.11 5.89
N ILE A 3 -2.56 -21.91 6.21
CA ILE A 3 -2.74 -23.22 6.88
C ILE A 3 -2.48 -23.16 8.39
N THR A 4 -1.59 -22.28 8.86
CA THR A 4 -1.07 -22.30 10.25
C THR A 4 -1.10 -20.92 10.94
N GLY A 5 -1.70 -19.90 10.34
CA GLY A 5 -1.71 -18.54 10.90
C GLY A 5 -2.87 -18.28 11.86
N ASP A 6 -2.62 -17.56 12.95
CA ASP A 6 -3.66 -17.05 13.84
C ASP A 6 -4.55 -16.06 13.08
N ARG A 7 -5.86 -16.23 13.18
CA ARG A 7 -6.83 -15.34 12.54
C ARG A 7 -7.09 -14.14 13.43
N VAL A 8 -6.50 -13.01 13.05
CA VAL A 8 -6.81 -11.70 13.66
C VAL A 8 -7.68 -10.92 12.68
N ASN A 9 -8.84 -10.45 13.12
CA ASN A 9 -9.84 -9.76 12.28
C ASN A 9 -10.26 -10.54 11.03
N GLY A 10 -10.37 -11.88 11.14
CA GLY A 10 -10.82 -12.75 10.04
C GLY A 10 -9.79 -13.05 8.95
N ALA A 11 -8.54 -12.61 9.11
CA ALA A 11 -7.45 -12.87 8.17
C ALA A 11 -6.26 -13.57 8.84
N ALA A 12 -5.73 -14.61 8.19
CA ALA A 12 -4.55 -15.37 8.65
C ALA A 12 -3.25 -14.67 8.19
N ARG A 13 -2.98 -13.47 8.72
CA ARG A 13 -1.86 -12.61 8.29
C ARG A 13 -0.57 -12.83 9.07
N TRP A 14 -0.68 -13.30 10.31
CA TRP A 14 0.43 -13.42 11.24
C TRP A 14 0.81 -14.88 11.44
N MET A 15 2.07 -15.16 11.51
CA MET A 15 2.62 -16.47 11.90
C MET A 15 3.50 -16.28 13.13
N THR A 16 3.30 -17.17 14.12
CA THR A 16 4.17 -17.23 15.30
C THR A 16 5.18 -18.36 15.11
N PHE A 17 6.46 -18.01 15.12
CA PHE A 17 7.55 -18.99 15.03
C PHE A 17 8.54 -18.72 16.16
N PHE A 18 8.74 -19.69 17.03
CA PHE A 18 9.56 -19.56 18.25
C PHE A 18 9.19 -18.35 19.14
N GLY A 19 7.90 -18.03 19.26
CA GLY A 19 7.43 -16.89 20.07
C GLY A 19 7.56 -15.53 19.41
N ILE A 20 8.12 -15.45 18.18
CA ILE A 20 8.21 -14.22 17.40
C ILE A 20 7.09 -14.22 16.38
N GLN A 21 6.26 -13.18 16.43
CA GLN A 21 5.23 -12.96 15.43
C GLN A 21 5.81 -12.20 14.23
N PHE A 22 5.60 -12.73 13.03
CA PHE A 22 5.98 -12.05 11.79
C PHE A 22 4.91 -12.24 10.72
N GLN A 23 4.86 -11.30 9.79
CA GLN A 23 3.94 -11.35 8.67
C GLN A 23 4.67 -11.86 7.42
N PRO A 24 4.32 -13.04 6.88
CA PRO A 24 5.00 -13.63 5.72
C PRO A 24 5.03 -12.73 4.49
N SER A 25 4.01 -11.87 4.31
CA SER A 25 3.96 -10.94 3.19
C SER A 25 5.06 -9.87 3.23
N GLU A 26 5.60 -9.53 4.42
CA GLU A 26 6.72 -8.59 4.53
C GLU A 26 8.00 -9.21 3.93
N LEU A 27 8.26 -10.48 4.27
CA LEU A 27 9.39 -11.22 3.68
C LEU A 27 9.20 -11.41 2.17
N ALA A 28 7.97 -11.73 1.73
CA ALA A 28 7.66 -11.88 0.32
C ALA A 28 7.90 -10.59 -0.48
N LYS A 29 7.55 -9.41 0.07
CA LYS A 29 7.84 -8.11 -0.57
C LYS A 29 9.34 -7.94 -0.82
N MET A 30 10.17 -8.19 0.19
CA MET A 30 11.62 -8.08 0.06
C MET A 30 12.18 -9.08 -0.96
N ALA A 31 11.74 -10.34 -0.90
CA ALA A 31 12.17 -11.38 -1.84
C ALA A 31 11.84 -11.00 -3.30
N VAL A 32 10.63 -10.52 -3.56
CA VAL A 32 10.21 -10.10 -4.92
C VAL A 32 11.06 -8.93 -5.42
N ILE A 33 11.38 -7.95 -4.59
CA ILE A 33 12.22 -6.82 -4.97
C ILE A 33 13.64 -7.29 -5.31
N ILE A 34 14.23 -8.16 -4.47
CA ILE A 34 15.57 -8.71 -4.71
C ILE A 34 15.61 -9.47 -6.05
N VAL A 35 14.62 -10.35 -6.27
CA VAL A 35 14.56 -11.16 -7.49
C VAL A 35 14.27 -10.28 -8.71
N THR A 36 13.41 -9.27 -8.60
CA THR A 36 13.16 -8.31 -9.68
C THR A 36 14.42 -7.52 -10.03
N ALA A 37 15.16 -7.04 -9.02
CA ALA A 37 16.44 -6.35 -9.22
C ALA A 37 17.46 -7.26 -9.90
N PHE A 38 17.52 -8.52 -9.51
CA PHE A 38 18.42 -9.52 -10.12
C PHE A 38 18.04 -9.77 -11.59
N ILE A 39 16.76 -9.98 -11.90
CA ILE A 39 16.30 -10.21 -13.27
C ILE A 39 16.62 -8.99 -14.15
N LEU A 40 16.26 -7.78 -13.69
CA LEU A 40 16.54 -6.56 -14.43
C LEU A 40 18.04 -6.41 -14.69
N SER A 41 18.86 -6.67 -13.68
CA SER A 41 20.32 -6.57 -13.82
C SER A 41 20.90 -7.61 -14.81
N LYS A 42 20.37 -8.82 -14.80
CA LYS A 42 20.85 -9.91 -15.66
C LYS A 42 20.48 -9.72 -17.14
N PHE A 43 19.35 -9.09 -17.39
CA PHE A 43 18.82 -8.87 -18.74
C PHE A 43 18.97 -7.40 -19.20
N GLN A 44 19.81 -6.61 -18.54
CA GLN A 44 20.10 -5.24 -18.95
C GLN A 44 21.03 -5.24 -20.17
N GLU A 45 20.63 -4.52 -21.20
CA GLU A 45 21.37 -4.28 -22.44
C GLU A 45 21.61 -2.76 -22.58
N GLU A 46 22.38 -2.32 -23.58
CA GLU A 46 22.72 -0.90 -23.77
C GLU A 46 21.48 -0.03 -23.97
N ASP A 47 20.48 -0.51 -24.70
CA ASP A 47 19.24 0.21 -25.00
C ASP A 47 18.13 0.03 -23.95
N GLY A 48 18.32 -0.83 -22.95
CA GLY A 48 17.33 -1.14 -21.92
C GLY A 48 17.26 -2.62 -21.56
N ALA A 49 16.22 -3.03 -20.88
CA ALA A 49 16.07 -4.43 -20.52
C ALA A 49 15.51 -5.28 -21.66
N ASN A 50 16.11 -6.47 -21.88
CA ASN A 50 15.61 -7.44 -22.84
C ASN A 50 14.14 -7.82 -22.53
N PRO A 51 13.27 -8.00 -23.53
CA PRO A 51 11.87 -8.42 -23.36
C PRO A 51 11.68 -9.69 -22.53
N LYS A 52 12.67 -10.57 -22.45
CA LYS A 52 12.64 -11.76 -21.60
C LYS A 52 12.54 -11.42 -20.12
N ALA A 53 13.15 -10.30 -19.68
CA ALA A 53 13.05 -9.83 -18.29
C ALA A 53 11.59 -9.61 -17.89
N PHE A 54 10.79 -8.97 -18.75
CA PHE A 54 9.36 -8.75 -18.53
C PHE A 54 8.62 -10.06 -18.24
N LYS A 55 8.86 -11.11 -19.04
CA LYS A 55 8.21 -12.40 -18.86
C LYS A 55 8.50 -13.02 -17.50
N TYR A 56 9.78 -13.04 -17.08
CA TYR A 56 10.18 -13.60 -15.79
C TYR A 56 9.62 -12.81 -14.61
N ILE A 57 9.66 -11.47 -14.69
CA ILE A 57 9.11 -10.60 -13.66
C ILE A 57 7.59 -10.84 -13.52
N MET A 58 6.86 -10.90 -14.65
CA MET A 58 5.42 -11.13 -14.65
C MET A 58 5.03 -12.50 -14.06
N TRP A 59 5.83 -13.54 -14.29
CA TRP A 59 5.61 -14.84 -13.68
C TRP A 59 5.74 -14.78 -12.15
N ILE A 60 6.81 -14.16 -11.65
CA ILE A 60 7.07 -14.08 -10.22
C ILE A 60 6.03 -13.22 -9.52
N ILE A 61 5.79 -12.01 -10.04
CA ILE A 61 4.79 -11.12 -9.43
C ILE A 61 3.38 -11.71 -9.52
N GLY A 62 3.04 -12.41 -10.59
CA GLY A 62 1.75 -13.07 -10.77
C GLY A 62 1.51 -14.14 -9.70
N ILE A 63 2.47 -15.02 -9.46
CA ILE A 63 2.38 -16.05 -8.41
C ILE A 63 2.23 -15.40 -7.04
N VAL A 64 3.11 -14.43 -6.71
CA VAL A 64 3.08 -13.78 -5.39
C VAL A 64 1.79 -12.96 -5.21
N PHE A 65 1.31 -12.30 -6.27
CA PHE A 65 0.05 -11.56 -6.24
C PHE A 65 -1.12 -12.48 -5.92
N ILE A 66 -1.24 -13.63 -6.58
CA ILE A 66 -2.31 -14.61 -6.34
C ILE A 66 -2.26 -15.14 -4.90
N LEU A 67 -1.08 -15.30 -4.32
CA LEU A 67 -0.92 -15.78 -2.94
C LEU A 67 -1.24 -14.71 -1.89
N ILE A 68 -0.94 -13.43 -2.16
CA ILE A 68 -1.12 -12.35 -1.18
C ILE A 68 -2.49 -11.68 -1.33
N ALA A 69 -3.00 -11.49 -2.55
CA ALA A 69 -4.20 -10.70 -2.80
C ALA A 69 -5.46 -11.16 -2.03
N PRO A 70 -5.73 -12.47 -1.86
CA PRO A 70 -6.88 -12.93 -1.10
C PRO A 70 -6.85 -12.49 0.38
N GLU A 71 -5.66 -12.43 0.99
CA GLU A 71 -5.49 -12.07 2.40
C GLU A 71 -5.22 -10.57 2.59
N ASN A 72 -4.48 -9.96 1.67
CA ASN A 72 -4.10 -8.56 1.74
C ASN A 72 -3.96 -7.93 0.34
N GLY A 73 -5.09 -7.55 -0.25
CA GLY A 73 -5.14 -6.94 -1.58
C GLY A 73 -4.34 -5.63 -1.67
N SER A 74 -4.30 -4.84 -0.60
CA SER A 74 -3.54 -3.58 -0.58
C SER A 74 -2.04 -3.82 -0.66
N THR A 75 -1.51 -4.82 0.06
CA THR A 75 -0.10 -5.22 -0.01
C THR A 75 0.25 -5.77 -1.39
N ALA A 76 -0.63 -6.58 -1.98
CA ALA A 76 -0.42 -7.12 -3.32
C ALA A 76 -0.39 -6.00 -4.37
N ALA A 77 -1.32 -5.03 -4.29
CA ALA A 77 -1.36 -3.88 -5.19
C ALA A 77 -0.14 -2.97 -5.03
N LEU A 78 0.28 -2.68 -3.78
CA LEU A 78 1.49 -1.92 -3.49
C LEU A 78 2.72 -2.58 -4.13
N LEU A 79 2.90 -3.89 -3.91
CA LEU A 79 4.03 -4.65 -4.44
C LEU A 79 4.04 -4.65 -5.97
N ALA A 80 2.88 -4.87 -6.60
CA ALA A 80 2.74 -4.79 -8.06
C ALA A 80 3.10 -3.40 -8.59
N GLY A 81 2.67 -2.34 -7.89
CA GLY A 81 3.03 -0.96 -8.22
C GLY A 81 4.54 -0.69 -8.13
N VAL A 82 5.19 -1.17 -7.07
CA VAL A 82 6.65 -1.04 -6.90
C VAL A 82 7.41 -1.79 -7.99
N VAL A 83 7.02 -3.04 -8.29
CA VAL A 83 7.63 -3.82 -9.37
C VAL A 83 7.41 -3.13 -10.74
N PHE A 84 6.23 -2.56 -10.96
CA PHE A 84 5.95 -1.76 -12.16
C PHE A 84 6.91 -0.56 -12.27
N LEU A 85 7.12 0.20 -11.20
CA LEU A 85 8.08 1.30 -11.18
C LEU A 85 9.52 0.82 -11.42
N MET A 86 9.90 -0.33 -10.85
CA MET A 86 11.20 -0.95 -11.13
C MET A 86 11.36 -1.33 -12.61
N MET A 87 10.30 -1.84 -13.25
CA MET A 87 10.32 -2.13 -14.69
C MET A 87 10.49 -0.87 -15.56
N LEU A 88 9.88 0.24 -15.14
CA LEU A 88 10.08 1.55 -15.81
C LEU A 88 11.53 2.01 -15.68
N ILE A 89 12.11 1.94 -14.49
CA ILE A 89 13.51 2.31 -14.23
C ILE A 89 14.47 1.38 -15.01
N GLY A 90 14.14 0.09 -15.09
CA GLY A 90 14.88 -0.91 -15.87
C GLY A 90 14.75 -0.74 -17.39
N ARG A 91 13.98 0.24 -17.85
CA ARG A 91 13.73 0.50 -19.28
C ARG A 91 13.20 -0.72 -20.02
N ILE A 92 12.21 -1.41 -19.43
CA ILE A 92 11.44 -2.43 -20.16
C ILE A 92 10.77 -1.77 -21.37
N PRO A 93 10.72 -2.42 -22.55
CA PRO A 93 10.13 -1.84 -23.76
C PRO A 93 8.72 -1.31 -23.55
N TRP A 94 8.48 -0.06 -23.95
CA TRP A 94 7.20 0.64 -23.74
C TRP A 94 5.98 -0.10 -24.31
N LYS A 95 6.16 -0.89 -25.38
CA LYS A 95 5.10 -1.73 -25.95
C LYS A 95 4.59 -2.77 -24.94
N LEU A 96 5.48 -3.37 -24.14
CA LEU A 96 5.14 -4.34 -23.12
C LEU A 96 4.49 -3.66 -21.90
N ILE A 97 5.02 -2.52 -21.50
CA ILE A 97 4.44 -1.70 -20.42
C ILE A 97 3.03 -1.24 -20.79
N GLY A 98 2.83 -0.72 -22.02
CA GLY A 98 1.52 -0.31 -22.51
C GLY A 98 0.53 -1.46 -22.58
N LYS A 99 0.96 -2.65 -23.03
CA LYS A 99 0.13 -3.87 -23.00
C LYS A 99 -0.24 -4.26 -21.57
N LEU A 100 0.69 -4.19 -20.63
CA LEU A 100 0.43 -4.48 -19.22
C LEU A 100 -0.61 -3.52 -18.64
N VAL A 101 -0.42 -2.22 -18.82
CA VAL A 101 -1.36 -1.19 -18.32
C VAL A 101 -2.74 -1.38 -18.93
N GLY A 102 -2.83 -1.64 -20.24
CA GLY A 102 -4.09 -1.90 -20.92
C GLY A 102 -4.81 -3.16 -20.41
N THR A 103 -4.06 -4.26 -20.24
CA THR A 103 -4.66 -5.53 -19.74
C THR A 103 -5.08 -5.42 -18.28
N VAL A 104 -4.28 -4.81 -17.43
CA VAL A 104 -4.62 -4.59 -16.01
C VAL A 104 -5.78 -3.61 -15.90
N GLY A 105 -5.78 -2.51 -16.66
CA GLY A 105 -6.88 -1.54 -16.67
C GLY A 105 -8.21 -2.18 -17.09
N LEU A 106 -8.20 -2.97 -18.16
CA LEU A 106 -9.39 -3.71 -18.61
C LEU A 106 -9.86 -4.71 -17.55
N ALA A 107 -8.94 -5.47 -16.96
CA ALA A 107 -9.27 -6.45 -15.92
C ALA A 107 -9.87 -5.79 -14.68
N LEU A 108 -9.32 -4.65 -14.22
CA LEU A 108 -9.86 -3.88 -13.11
C LEU A 108 -11.24 -3.31 -13.41
N THR A 109 -11.46 -2.75 -14.60
CA THR A 109 -12.76 -2.22 -15.02
C THR A 109 -13.82 -3.31 -15.01
N LEU A 110 -13.49 -4.49 -15.57
CA LEU A 110 -14.40 -5.65 -15.56
C LEU A 110 -14.66 -6.14 -14.13
N LEU A 111 -13.63 -6.24 -13.29
CA LEU A 111 -13.77 -6.68 -11.90
C LEU A 111 -14.66 -5.72 -11.11
N ILE A 112 -14.42 -4.42 -11.21
CA ILE A 112 -15.26 -3.40 -10.54
C ILE A 112 -16.69 -3.47 -11.06
N GLY A 113 -16.88 -3.59 -12.37
CA GLY A 113 -18.19 -3.74 -12.98
C GLY A 113 -18.96 -4.95 -12.43
N VAL A 114 -18.30 -6.10 -12.31
CA VAL A 114 -18.88 -7.32 -11.73
C VAL A 114 -19.22 -7.11 -10.26
N ILE A 115 -18.30 -6.56 -9.45
CA ILE A 115 -18.51 -6.32 -8.02
C ILE A 115 -19.67 -5.37 -7.77
N VAL A 116 -19.81 -4.31 -8.57
CA VAL A 116 -20.89 -3.33 -8.43
C VAL A 116 -22.24 -3.87 -8.92
N ALA A 117 -22.24 -4.70 -9.97
CA ALA A 117 -23.46 -5.24 -10.57
C ALA A 117 -24.12 -6.35 -9.73
N ILE A 118 -23.34 -7.12 -8.94
CA ILE A 118 -23.88 -8.23 -8.16
C ILE A 118 -24.47 -7.71 -6.83
N PRO A 119 -25.72 -8.07 -6.49
CA PRO A 119 -26.34 -7.68 -5.22
C PRO A 119 -25.61 -8.24 -4.01
N PRO A 120 -25.55 -7.51 -2.87
CA PRO A 120 -24.88 -7.97 -1.63
C PRO A 120 -25.37 -9.32 -1.13
N SER A 121 -26.67 -9.62 -1.30
CA SER A 121 -27.28 -10.89 -0.88
C SER A 121 -26.67 -12.13 -1.51
N VAL A 122 -26.07 -12.01 -2.70
CA VAL A 122 -25.40 -13.14 -3.38
C VAL A 122 -24.06 -13.46 -2.70
N TYR A 123 -23.35 -12.44 -2.23
CA TYR A 123 -22.05 -12.61 -1.54
C TYR A 123 -22.19 -13.20 -0.14
N GLU A 124 -23.32 -13.01 0.54
CA GLU A 124 -23.59 -13.56 1.87
C GLU A 124 -23.85 -15.07 1.86
N ASN A 125 -24.39 -15.58 0.76
CA ASN A 125 -24.81 -16.98 0.62
C ASN A 125 -23.74 -17.91 0.03
N VAL A 126 -22.61 -17.39 -0.48
CA VAL A 126 -21.54 -18.19 -1.09
C VAL A 126 -20.30 -18.23 -0.19
N PRO A 127 -19.86 -19.41 0.28
CA PRO A 127 -18.64 -19.54 1.08
C PRO A 127 -17.41 -18.99 0.33
N GLY A 128 -16.63 -18.13 1.02
CA GLY A 128 -15.41 -17.54 0.43
C GLY A 128 -15.59 -16.19 -0.27
N THR A 129 -16.82 -15.70 -0.45
CA THR A 129 -17.08 -14.41 -1.12
C THR A 129 -17.21 -13.22 -0.17
N HIS A 130 -17.06 -13.42 1.15
CA HIS A 130 -17.11 -12.34 2.15
C HIS A 130 -16.13 -11.17 1.88
N ARG A 131 -15.04 -11.42 1.16
CA ARG A 131 -14.09 -10.38 0.77
C ARG A 131 -14.64 -9.47 -0.32
N PHE A 132 -15.47 -9.97 -1.22
CA PHE A 132 -16.10 -9.15 -2.26
C PHE A 132 -17.12 -8.19 -1.66
N SER A 133 -17.89 -8.59 -0.65
CA SER A 133 -18.80 -7.68 0.07
C SER A 133 -18.02 -6.55 0.78
N THR A 134 -16.87 -6.87 1.38
CA THR A 134 -15.97 -5.86 1.98
C THR A 134 -15.41 -4.91 0.93
N TRP A 135 -15.02 -5.39 -0.24
CA TRP A 135 -14.53 -4.55 -1.33
C TRP A 135 -15.65 -3.68 -1.91
N GLN A 136 -16.85 -4.25 -2.10
CA GLN A 136 -18.00 -3.51 -2.55
C GLN A 136 -18.36 -2.36 -1.58
N SER A 137 -18.39 -2.62 -0.27
CA SER A 137 -18.68 -1.60 0.73
C SER A 137 -17.61 -0.49 0.73
N ARG A 138 -16.33 -0.84 0.58
CA ARG A 138 -15.23 0.15 0.48
C ARG A 138 -15.31 0.99 -0.79
N ILE A 139 -15.62 0.38 -1.95
CA ILE A 139 -15.76 1.10 -3.22
C ILE A 139 -16.98 2.03 -3.16
N LYS A 140 -18.13 1.56 -2.67
CA LYS A 140 -19.33 2.37 -2.53
C LYS A 140 -19.12 3.49 -1.52
N GLY A 141 -18.58 3.20 -0.33
CA GLY A 141 -18.27 4.20 0.68
C GLY A 141 -17.34 5.30 0.13
N PHE A 142 -16.28 4.92 -0.57
CA PHE A 142 -15.36 5.88 -1.18
C PHE A 142 -15.98 6.70 -2.32
N ALA A 143 -16.94 6.13 -3.07
CA ALA A 143 -17.66 6.84 -4.14
C ALA A 143 -18.75 7.75 -3.61
N GLU A 144 -19.43 7.37 -2.52
CA GLU A 144 -20.51 8.11 -1.88
C GLU A 144 -20.01 9.25 -0.98
N ASP A 145 -18.80 9.12 -0.44
CA ASP A 145 -18.19 10.04 0.53
C ASP A 145 -17.66 11.36 -0.09
N LYS A 146 -17.97 11.62 -1.35
CA LYS A 146 -17.70 12.93 -1.98
C LYS A 146 -18.68 14.04 -1.58
N GLY A 147 -19.61 13.76 -0.71
CA GLY A 147 -20.51 14.74 -0.07
C GLY A 147 -20.58 14.45 1.43
N ALA A 148 -20.66 15.49 2.26
CA ALA A 148 -20.82 15.34 3.70
C ALA A 148 -21.85 14.25 4.02
N VAL A 149 -21.41 13.15 4.64
CA VAL A 149 -22.29 12.04 5.05
C VAL A 149 -23.33 12.65 6.00
N PRO A 150 -24.63 12.56 5.70
CA PRO A 150 -25.64 13.04 6.62
C PRO A 150 -25.46 12.36 7.97
N ALA A 151 -25.50 13.12 9.06
CA ALA A 151 -25.29 12.63 10.43
C ALA A 151 -26.13 11.39 10.78
N ALA A 152 -27.27 11.19 10.12
CA ALA A 152 -28.16 10.04 10.27
C ALA A 152 -27.64 8.72 9.65
N LYS A 153 -26.60 8.75 8.80
CA LYS A 153 -25.98 7.57 8.16
C LYS A 153 -24.56 7.32 8.62
N PHE A 154 -24.09 8.04 9.62
CA PHE A 154 -22.75 7.90 10.16
C PHE A 154 -22.67 6.64 11.02
N ASP A 155 -21.97 5.61 10.54
CA ASP A 155 -21.70 4.38 11.32
C ASP A 155 -20.49 4.66 12.22
N ILE A 156 -20.79 4.95 13.49
CA ILE A 156 -19.78 5.32 14.49
C ILE A 156 -18.68 4.29 14.62
N ASP A 157 -18.97 2.99 14.40
CA ASP A 157 -17.98 1.93 14.56
C ASP A 157 -17.07 1.74 13.33
N LYS A 158 -17.57 2.02 12.14
CA LYS A 158 -16.81 1.84 10.89
C LYS A 158 -16.14 3.13 10.42
N ASP A 159 -16.81 4.26 10.60
CA ASP A 159 -16.38 5.55 10.10
C ASP A 159 -15.65 6.38 11.16
N ALA A 160 -15.73 5.97 12.44
CA ALA A 160 -15.11 6.68 13.56
C ALA A 160 -13.61 6.93 13.35
N GLN A 161 -12.86 5.95 12.84
CA GLN A 161 -11.42 6.09 12.63
C GLN A 161 -11.10 7.15 11.57
N ILE A 162 -11.84 7.16 10.45
CA ILE A 162 -11.67 8.15 9.39
C ILE A 162 -12.11 9.52 9.86
N ALA A 163 -13.23 9.60 10.59
CA ALA A 163 -13.73 10.84 11.14
C ALA A 163 -12.75 11.45 12.16
N HIS A 164 -12.23 10.67 13.09
CA HIS A 164 -11.24 11.15 14.06
C HIS A 164 -9.93 11.57 13.38
N ALA A 165 -9.48 10.86 12.34
CA ALA A 165 -8.34 11.27 11.55
C ALA A 165 -8.58 12.61 10.82
N ASN A 166 -9.76 12.79 10.24
CA ASN A 166 -10.13 14.04 9.58
C ASN A 166 -10.26 15.19 10.59
N ILE A 167 -10.83 14.96 11.78
CA ILE A 167 -10.90 15.93 12.87
C ILE A 167 -9.48 16.31 13.35
N ALA A 168 -8.59 15.33 13.52
CA ALA A 168 -7.19 15.56 13.88
C ALA A 168 -6.52 16.53 12.89
N ILE A 169 -6.67 16.27 11.60
CA ILE A 169 -6.11 17.11 10.53
C ILE A 169 -6.79 18.48 10.49
N ALA A 170 -8.13 18.55 10.56
CA ALA A 170 -8.87 19.79 10.49
C ALA A 170 -8.61 20.74 11.68
N THR A 171 -8.34 20.17 12.86
CA THR A 171 -8.06 20.94 14.08
C THR A 171 -6.59 21.29 14.29
N SER A 172 -5.69 20.79 13.41
CA SER A 172 -4.22 20.86 13.63
C SER A 172 -3.64 22.22 13.31
N ASN A 173 -4.14 23.22 12.82
CA ASN A 173 -3.45 24.45 12.45
C ASN A 173 -2.07 24.23 11.78
N VAL A 174 -1.35 25.32 11.49
CA VAL A 174 -0.02 25.25 10.84
C VAL A 174 1.04 24.67 11.75
N ILE A 175 1.00 24.95 13.05
CA ILE A 175 2.03 24.60 14.05
C ILE A 175 1.64 23.34 14.87
N GLY A 176 0.34 22.99 14.89
CA GLY A 176 -0.19 21.86 15.68
C GLY A 176 -0.43 22.19 17.15
N LYS A 177 -0.84 21.16 17.90
CA LYS A 177 -1.16 21.25 19.35
C LYS A 177 0.04 20.98 20.26
N MET A 178 1.23 20.84 19.73
CA MET A 178 2.48 20.39 20.36
C MET A 178 2.52 18.88 20.66
N PRO A 179 3.72 18.27 20.69
CA PRO A 179 3.90 16.86 20.94
C PRO A 179 3.25 16.40 22.26
N GLY A 180 2.54 15.28 22.23
CA GLY A 180 1.87 14.69 23.38
C GLY A 180 0.46 15.24 23.67
N ASN A 181 0.01 16.29 22.98
CA ASN A 181 -1.28 16.93 23.19
C ASN A 181 -2.35 16.52 22.16
N SER A 182 -2.16 15.40 21.48
CA SER A 182 -3.18 14.86 20.59
C SER A 182 -4.41 14.40 21.38
N VAL A 183 -5.57 14.95 21.05
CA VAL A 183 -6.87 14.56 21.60
C VAL A 183 -7.41 13.34 20.88
N GLN A 184 -7.18 13.24 19.56
CA GLN A 184 -7.75 12.17 18.74
C GLN A 184 -7.02 10.83 18.89
N ARG A 185 -5.81 10.82 19.43
CA ARG A 185 -5.01 9.62 19.67
C ARG A 185 -5.74 8.56 20.49
N ASP A 186 -6.45 8.98 21.54
CA ASP A 186 -7.10 8.08 22.49
C ASP A 186 -8.41 7.48 21.94
N PHE A 187 -8.95 8.09 20.88
CA PHE A 187 -10.16 7.62 20.18
C PHE A 187 -9.85 6.73 18.96
N LEU A 188 -8.60 6.69 18.50
CA LEU A 188 -8.19 5.91 17.36
C LEU A 188 -7.60 4.56 17.81
N SER A 189 -8.32 3.46 17.61
CA SER A 189 -7.85 2.10 17.97
C SER A 189 -6.56 1.70 17.24
N GLN A 190 -6.30 2.25 16.05
CA GLN A 190 -5.09 2.04 15.24
C GLN A 190 -4.26 3.33 15.07
N ALA A 191 -4.29 4.21 16.08
CA ALA A 191 -3.62 5.51 16.06
C ALA A 191 -2.12 5.39 15.71
N PHE A 192 -1.42 4.45 16.32
CA PHE A 192 0.02 4.27 16.17
C PHE A 192 0.44 3.42 14.96
N SER A 193 -0.51 2.84 14.25
CA SER A 193 -0.28 2.00 13.06
C SER A 193 -0.70 2.74 11.79
N ASP A 194 -1.99 2.72 11.48
CA ASP A 194 -2.50 3.14 10.18
C ASP A 194 -2.74 4.65 10.07
N PHE A 195 -3.02 5.32 11.18
CA PHE A 195 -3.37 6.74 11.23
C PHE A 195 -2.33 7.62 11.92
N ILE A 196 -1.11 7.09 12.13
CA ILE A 196 -0.03 7.84 12.79
C ILE A 196 0.25 9.18 12.11
N PHE A 197 0.10 9.27 10.78
CA PHE A 197 0.32 10.51 10.05
C PHE A 197 -0.70 11.59 10.42
N ALA A 198 -1.97 11.23 10.66
CA ALA A 198 -2.98 12.18 11.14
C ALA A 198 -2.64 12.71 12.54
N ILE A 199 -2.13 11.84 13.45
CA ILE A 199 -1.66 12.23 14.77
C ILE A 199 -0.46 13.17 14.67
N VAL A 200 0.49 12.87 13.78
CA VAL A 200 1.64 13.76 13.54
C VAL A 200 1.19 15.14 13.09
N ILE A 201 0.20 15.21 12.17
CA ILE A 201 -0.34 16.50 11.74
C ILE A 201 -1.06 17.18 12.90
N GLU A 202 -1.83 16.47 13.74
CA GLU A 202 -2.48 17.08 14.91
C GLU A 202 -1.46 17.68 15.90
N GLU A 203 -0.37 16.98 16.19
CA GLU A 203 0.63 17.39 17.16
C GLU A 203 1.62 18.44 16.61
N LEU A 204 2.14 18.24 15.39
CA LEU A 204 3.20 19.07 14.80
C LEU A 204 2.68 20.00 13.69
N GLY A 205 1.38 20.00 13.43
CA GLY A 205 0.76 20.82 12.40
C GLY A 205 1.08 20.36 10.97
N LEU A 206 0.62 21.15 10.02
CA LEU A 206 0.92 20.94 8.60
C LEU A 206 2.43 20.96 8.32
N LEU A 207 3.20 21.76 9.07
CA LEU A 207 4.66 21.81 8.94
C LEU A 207 5.31 20.48 9.30
N GLY A 208 4.84 19.80 10.36
CA GLY A 208 5.33 18.47 10.74
C GLY A 208 5.00 17.42 9.68
N GLY A 209 3.77 17.44 9.15
CA GLY A 209 3.38 16.58 8.03
C GLY A 209 4.23 16.80 6.78
N ALA A 210 4.43 18.07 6.39
CA ALA A 210 5.27 18.43 5.24
C ALA A 210 6.74 18.00 5.45
N PHE A 211 7.26 18.15 6.67
CA PHE A 211 8.61 17.70 7.00
C PHE A 211 8.78 16.19 6.83
N ILE A 212 7.81 15.39 7.26
CA ILE A 212 7.84 13.92 7.04
C ILE A 212 7.81 13.58 5.54
N VAL A 213 6.93 14.21 4.77
CA VAL A 213 6.90 14.03 3.29
C VAL A 213 8.26 14.35 2.69
N MET A 214 8.87 15.47 3.10
CA MET A 214 10.19 15.89 2.63
C MET A 214 11.27 14.85 2.96
N LEU A 215 11.24 14.21 4.13
CA LEU A 215 12.21 13.17 4.50
C LEU A 215 12.09 11.94 3.59
N TYR A 216 10.87 11.49 3.25
CA TYR A 216 10.69 10.37 2.32
C TYR A 216 11.13 10.73 0.89
N LEU A 217 10.84 11.96 0.43
CA LEU A 217 11.35 12.44 -0.86
C LEU A 217 12.88 12.53 -0.87
N TRP A 218 13.47 13.01 0.22
CA TRP A 218 14.93 13.02 0.38
C TRP A 218 15.53 11.62 0.32
N LEU A 219 14.91 10.65 1.02
CA LEU A 219 15.31 9.24 0.97
C LEU A 219 15.31 8.72 -0.48
N LEU A 220 14.25 8.99 -1.25
CA LEU A 220 14.15 8.57 -2.64
C LEU A 220 15.23 9.24 -3.52
N ILE A 221 15.44 10.54 -3.37
CA ILE A 221 16.49 11.28 -4.09
C ILE A 221 17.88 10.73 -3.73
N ARG A 222 18.11 10.42 -2.45
CA ARG A 222 19.36 9.87 -1.96
C ARG A 222 19.63 8.49 -2.54
N ALA A 223 18.62 7.62 -2.53
CA ALA A 223 18.67 6.30 -3.15
C ALA A 223 18.99 6.40 -4.66
N GLY A 224 18.34 7.32 -5.37
CA GLY A 224 18.62 7.58 -6.78
C GLY A 224 20.05 8.05 -7.05
N ARG A 225 20.60 8.88 -6.18
CA ARG A 225 22.01 9.31 -6.26
C ARG A 225 22.99 8.15 -6.02
N ILE A 226 22.68 7.28 -5.04
CA ILE A 226 23.49 6.09 -4.77
C ILE A 226 23.41 5.13 -5.96
N ALA A 227 22.22 4.86 -6.47
CA ALA A 227 22.04 3.97 -7.62
C ALA A 227 22.82 4.44 -8.87
N LYS A 228 22.86 5.76 -9.12
CA LYS A 228 23.65 6.32 -10.22
C LYS A 228 25.18 6.17 -10.05
N ARG A 229 25.66 5.98 -8.83
CA ARG A 229 27.09 5.77 -8.53
C ARG A 229 27.51 4.30 -8.48
N CYS A 230 26.55 3.39 -8.59
CA CYS A 230 26.84 1.96 -8.61
C CYS A 230 27.36 1.55 -10.00
N ASP A 231 28.53 0.94 -10.06
CA ASP A 231 29.12 0.38 -11.30
C ASP A 231 28.36 -0.84 -11.80
N LYS A 232 27.67 -1.56 -10.89
CA LYS A 232 26.92 -2.76 -11.21
C LYS A 232 25.43 -2.49 -11.18
N HIS A 233 24.68 -3.08 -12.12
CA HIS A 233 23.23 -2.90 -12.23
C HIS A 233 22.45 -3.50 -11.05
N PHE A 234 22.86 -4.64 -10.52
CA PHE A 234 22.12 -5.30 -9.43
C PHE A 234 21.99 -4.45 -8.17
N PRO A 235 23.07 -3.92 -7.55
CA PRO A 235 22.93 -3.07 -6.38
C PRO A 235 22.18 -1.77 -6.70
N ALA A 236 22.30 -1.22 -7.91
CA ALA A 236 21.55 -0.04 -8.31
C ALA A 236 20.04 -0.29 -8.30
N PHE A 237 19.58 -1.37 -8.93
CA PHE A 237 18.16 -1.74 -8.93
C PHE A 237 17.67 -2.15 -7.55
N LEU A 238 18.50 -2.80 -6.74
CA LEU A 238 18.15 -3.20 -5.38
C LEU A 238 17.90 -1.98 -4.48
N VAL A 239 18.81 -1.01 -4.48
CA VAL A 239 18.66 0.23 -3.69
C VAL A 239 17.42 0.98 -4.12
N MET A 240 17.18 1.11 -5.42
CA MET A 240 15.96 1.76 -5.94
C MET A 240 14.69 1.00 -5.57
N GLY A 241 14.69 -0.32 -5.67
CA GLY A 241 13.54 -1.14 -5.34
C GLY A 241 13.14 -1.04 -3.87
N ILE A 242 14.11 -1.09 -2.95
CA ILE A 242 13.88 -0.93 -1.51
C ILE A 242 13.37 0.50 -1.21
N ALA A 243 14.00 1.53 -1.78
CA ALA A 243 13.56 2.90 -1.58
C ALA A 243 12.14 3.14 -2.10
N LEU A 244 11.82 2.61 -3.30
CA LEU A 244 10.48 2.67 -3.86
C LEU A 244 9.46 1.97 -2.98
N LEU A 245 9.79 0.80 -2.41
CA LEU A 245 8.88 0.10 -1.49
C LEU A 245 8.57 0.96 -0.28
N LEU A 246 9.58 1.49 0.40
CA LEU A 246 9.41 2.31 1.59
C LEU A 246 8.61 3.59 1.30
N VAL A 247 8.99 4.31 0.24
CA VAL A 247 8.32 5.57 -0.13
C VAL A 247 6.90 5.33 -0.60
N SER A 248 6.65 4.32 -1.43
CA SER A 248 5.29 4.01 -1.89
C SER A 248 4.38 3.57 -0.74
N GLN A 249 4.89 2.79 0.22
CA GLN A 249 4.14 2.40 1.40
C GLN A 249 3.83 3.62 2.29
N ALA A 250 4.80 4.52 2.48
CA ALA A 250 4.58 5.77 3.19
C ALA A 250 3.54 6.66 2.51
N MET A 251 3.65 6.85 1.20
CA MET A 251 2.70 7.65 0.42
C MET A 251 1.27 7.10 0.53
N LEU A 252 1.11 5.77 0.43
CA LEU A 252 -0.21 5.15 0.61
C LEU A 252 -0.78 5.39 2.01
N ASN A 253 0.02 5.24 3.08
CA ASN A 253 -0.42 5.53 4.44
C ASN A 253 -0.85 7.00 4.58
N MET A 254 -0.05 7.93 4.07
CA MET A 254 -0.36 9.36 4.12
C MET A 254 -1.65 9.69 3.34
N MET A 255 -1.85 9.11 2.14
CA MET A 255 -3.06 9.28 1.35
C MET A 255 -4.31 8.73 2.04
N VAL A 256 -4.18 7.60 2.75
CA VAL A 256 -5.26 7.05 3.59
C VAL A 256 -5.58 8.00 4.74
N ALA A 257 -4.57 8.49 5.44
CA ALA A 257 -4.74 9.37 6.59
C ALA A 257 -5.44 10.69 6.23
N VAL A 258 -5.22 11.22 5.01
CA VAL A 258 -5.89 12.44 4.51
C VAL A 258 -7.17 12.16 3.70
N GLY A 259 -7.68 10.93 3.72
CA GLY A 259 -8.95 10.56 3.06
C GLY A 259 -8.89 10.46 1.53
N LEU A 260 -7.70 10.51 0.92
CA LEU A 260 -7.55 10.38 -0.54
C LEU A 260 -7.63 8.93 -1.02
N PHE A 261 -7.42 7.97 -0.13
CA PHE A 261 -7.45 6.54 -0.43
C PHE A 261 -8.22 5.76 0.63
N PRO A 262 -8.89 4.66 0.29
CA PRO A 262 -9.56 3.82 1.26
C PRO A 262 -8.57 3.21 2.25
N VAL A 263 -9.02 2.94 3.48
CA VAL A 263 -8.18 2.36 4.55
C VAL A 263 -7.56 1.05 4.11
N THR A 264 -6.22 0.97 4.14
CA THR A 264 -5.45 -0.16 3.61
C THR A 264 -4.80 -1.04 4.67
N GLY A 265 -4.68 -0.56 5.92
CA GLY A 265 -3.97 -1.29 6.97
C GLY A 265 -2.46 -1.38 6.72
N GLN A 266 -1.87 -0.37 6.08
CA GLN A 266 -0.42 -0.29 5.85
C GLN A 266 0.20 0.69 6.81
N PRO A 267 1.18 0.25 7.65
CA PRO A 267 1.84 1.17 8.58
C PRO A 267 2.75 2.15 7.83
N LEU A 268 3.00 3.30 8.44
CA LEU A 268 3.98 4.29 7.95
C LEU A 268 5.39 3.79 8.26
N PRO A 269 6.21 3.39 7.26
CA PRO A 269 7.53 2.82 7.51
C PRO A 269 8.42 3.75 8.33
N LEU A 270 9.21 3.20 9.25
CA LEU A 270 10.16 3.91 10.13
C LEU A 270 9.52 4.81 11.21
N ILE A 271 8.21 5.06 11.18
CA ILE A 271 7.51 5.95 12.11
C ILE A 271 6.44 5.20 12.90
N SER A 272 5.63 4.36 12.23
CA SER A 272 4.61 3.57 12.90
C SER A 272 5.22 2.55 13.85
N LYS A 273 4.54 2.37 14.99
CA LYS A 273 4.79 1.23 15.85
C LYS A 273 4.08 0.02 15.23
N GLY A 274 4.86 -0.97 14.82
CA GLY A 274 4.33 -2.22 14.25
C GLY A 274 3.73 -3.13 15.31
#